data_1ac7c313c12d5ca8bbe2128477552db6
#
_entry.id   1ac7c313c12d5ca8bbe2128477552db6
#
_cell.length_a   1.000
_cell.length_b   1.000
_cell.length_c   1.000
_cell.angle_alpha   90.00
_cell.angle_beta   90.00
_cell.angle_gamma   90.00
#
_symmetry.space_group_name_H-M   'P 1'
#
loop_
_entity.id
_entity.type
_entity.pdbx_description
1 polymer ?
#
loop_
_entity_poly.entity_id
_entity_poly.type
_entity_poly.pdbx_seq_one_letter_code
_entity_poly.pdbx_strand_id
1 'polypeptide(L)' 'MPHLIVEYSQNLAGFPEAQALTELNQAVTSSPEVLDEADLKSRFVLVDSFEIGTAPANRAFVHAQLRLLSGRTPEAKKDL' A
#
# COMPACT_ATOMS: atom_id res chain seq x y z
N MET A 1 10.57 8.73 -7.46
CA MET A 1 10.74 7.36 -6.95
C MET A 1 9.45 6.90 -6.28
N PRO A 2 8.74 5.96 -6.87
CA PRO A 2 7.48 5.52 -6.28
C PRO A 2 7.68 4.67 -5.03
N HIS A 3 6.87 4.92 -4.03
CA HIS A 3 6.84 4.16 -2.80
C HIS A 3 5.39 3.73 -2.52
N LEU A 4 5.19 2.43 -2.31
CA LEU A 4 3.91 1.89 -1.90
C LEU A 4 4.00 1.46 -0.44
N ILE A 5 3.24 2.11 0.41
CA ILE A 5 3.25 1.85 1.85
C ILE A 5 1.87 1.34 2.23
N VAL A 6 1.81 0.13 2.79
CA VAL A 6 0.54 -0.48 3.20
C VAL A 6 0.58 -0.72 4.70
N GLU A 7 -0.23 0.06 5.42
CA GLU A 7 -0.39 -0.11 6.86
C GLU A 7 -1.57 -1.02 7.13
N TYR A 8 -1.44 -1.92 8.10
CA TYR A 8 -2.54 -2.81 8.45
C TYR A 8 -2.56 -3.07 9.95
N SER A 9 -3.75 -3.28 10.49
CA SER A 9 -3.92 -3.54 11.92
C SER A 9 -3.39 -4.94 12.25
N GLN A 10 -2.80 -5.07 13.43
CA GLN A 10 -2.09 -6.30 13.82
C GLN A 10 -3.01 -7.53 13.88
N ASN A 11 -4.30 -7.35 14.03
CA ASN A 11 -5.24 -8.48 14.04
C ASN A 11 -5.46 -9.09 12.66
N LEU A 12 -4.84 -8.53 11.61
CA LEU A 12 -4.79 -9.14 10.29
C LEU A 12 -3.48 -9.87 10.03
N ALA A 13 -2.57 -9.92 11.02
CA ALA A 13 -1.28 -10.58 10.84
C ALA A 13 -1.48 -12.06 10.51
N GLY A 14 -0.53 -12.61 9.75
CA GLY A 14 -0.58 -14.01 9.35
C GLY A 14 -0.89 -14.23 7.88
N PHE A 15 -1.26 -13.18 7.13
CA PHE A 15 -1.44 -13.32 5.70
C PHE A 15 -0.07 -13.40 4.99
N PRO A 16 -0.02 -13.93 3.75
CA PRO A 16 1.26 -14.10 3.05
C PRO A 16 1.79 -12.77 2.50
N GLU A 17 2.54 -12.04 3.32
CA GLU A 17 3.02 -10.70 2.99
C GLU A 17 3.90 -10.69 1.73
N ALA A 18 4.82 -11.65 1.60
CA ALA A 18 5.73 -11.67 0.46
C ALA A 18 4.97 -11.82 -0.86
N GLN A 19 4.00 -12.71 -0.89
CA GLN A 19 3.18 -12.91 -2.08
C GLN A 19 2.34 -11.67 -2.38
N ALA A 20 1.76 -11.06 -1.35
CA ALA A 20 0.94 -9.86 -1.50
C ALA A 20 1.78 -8.70 -2.05
N LEU A 21 3.01 -8.51 -1.57
CA LEU A 21 3.90 -7.48 -2.08
C LEU A 21 4.22 -7.69 -3.54
N THR A 22 4.50 -8.93 -3.95
CA THR A 22 4.77 -9.26 -5.35
C THR A 22 3.58 -8.89 -6.23
N GLU A 23 2.38 -9.27 -5.82
CA GLU A 23 1.18 -9.00 -6.58
C GLU A 23 0.88 -7.50 -6.67
N LEU A 24 1.06 -6.77 -5.56
CA LEU A 24 0.88 -5.33 -5.54
C LEU A 24 1.88 -4.64 -6.46
N ASN A 25 3.14 -5.05 -6.43
CA ASN A 25 4.15 -4.48 -7.30
C ASN A 25 3.84 -4.72 -8.77
N GLN A 26 3.36 -5.92 -9.12
CA GLN A 26 2.95 -6.22 -10.49
C GLN A 26 1.81 -5.32 -10.94
N ALA A 27 0.83 -5.08 -10.07
CA ALA A 27 -0.28 -4.21 -10.38
C ALA A 27 0.16 -2.76 -10.61
N VAL A 28 1.05 -2.25 -9.74
CA VAL A 28 1.52 -0.87 -9.84
C VAL A 28 2.42 -0.68 -11.06
N THR A 29 3.32 -1.63 -11.33
CA THR A 29 4.25 -1.50 -12.44
C THR A 29 3.57 -1.68 -13.80
N SER A 30 2.32 -2.11 -13.83
CA SER A 30 1.54 -2.11 -15.07
C SER A 30 1.13 -0.69 -15.47
N SER A 31 1.27 0.29 -14.58
CA SER A 31 0.94 1.67 -14.87
C SER A 31 2.05 2.31 -15.71
N PRO A 32 1.69 3.11 -16.76
CA PRO A 32 2.70 3.80 -17.56
C PRO A 32 3.50 4.85 -16.79
N GLU A 33 3.06 5.21 -15.60
CA GLU A 33 3.78 6.18 -14.76
C GLU A 33 4.96 5.56 -14.01
N VAL A 34 5.05 4.24 -13.98
CA VAL A 34 6.18 3.52 -13.38
C VAL A 34 7.03 2.99 -14.51
N LEU A 35 8.09 3.75 -14.86
CA LEU A 35 8.91 3.45 -16.03
C LEU A 35 9.94 2.36 -15.77
N ASP A 36 10.38 2.22 -14.53
CA ASP A 36 11.37 1.20 -14.15
C ASP A 36 10.84 0.47 -12.93
N GLU A 37 10.56 -0.83 -13.09
CA GLU A 37 10.01 -1.63 -12.00
C GLU A 37 10.92 -1.68 -10.78
N ALA A 38 12.24 -1.56 -10.98
CA ALA A 38 13.19 -1.59 -9.88
C ALA A 38 13.14 -0.33 -9.01
N ASP A 39 12.52 0.74 -9.49
CA ASP A 39 12.35 1.96 -8.71
C ASP A 39 11.21 1.86 -7.69
N LEU A 40 10.28 0.94 -7.90
CA LEU A 40 9.14 0.79 -6.99
C LEU A 40 9.58 0.11 -5.71
N LYS A 41 9.36 0.80 -4.60
CA LYS A 41 9.65 0.27 -3.27
C LYS A 41 8.32 0.11 -2.54
N SER A 42 8.03 -1.11 -2.12
CA SER A 42 6.78 -1.41 -1.42
C SER A 42 7.07 -2.09 -0.09
N ARG A 43 6.19 -1.87 0.87
CA ARG A 43 6.36 -2.44 2.20
C ARG A 43 5.04 -2.48 2.96
N PHE A 44 4.93 -3.45 3.85
CA PHE A 44 3.86 -3.49 4.83
C PHE A 44 4.36 -2.91 6.15
N VAL A 45 3.48 -2.21 6.83
CA VAL A 45 3.76 -1.67 8.16
C VAL A 45 2.68 -2.20 9.10
N LEU A 46 3.10 -2.96 10.09
CA LEU A 46 2.17 -3.49 11.10
C LEU A 46 1.86 -2.41 12.12
N VAL A 47 0.58 -2.17 12.37
CA VAL A 47 0.14 -1.21 13.37
C VAL A 47 -0.35 -1.98 14.59
N ASP A 48 0.42 -1.92 15.67
CA ASP A 48 0.11 -2.65 16.90
C ASP A 48 -0.98 -1.98 17.72
N SER A 49 -0.91 -0.65 17.84
CA SER A 49 -1.87 0.12 18.63
C SER A 49 -2.75 0.92 17.70
N PHE A 50 -4.03 0.64 17.75
CA PHE A 50 -4.99 1.32 16.89
C PHE A 50 -6.37 1.27 17.53
N GLU A 51 -7.23 2.18 17.10
CA GLU A 51 -8.64 2.19 17.50
C GLU A 51 -9.48 2.62 16.31
N ILE A 52 -10.57 1.91 16.07
CA ILE A 52 -11.47 2.17 14.96
C ILE A 52 -12.82 2.54 15.52
N GLY A 53 -13.16 3.83 15.46
CA GLY A 53 -14.40 4.33 16.02
C GLY A 53 -14.37 4.28 17.55
N THR A 54 -15.54 4.17 18.15
CA THR A 54 -15.70 4.21 19.61
C THR A 54 -16.44 2.98 20.17
N ALA A 55 -16.99 2.15 19.30
CA ALA A 55 -17.71 0.96 19.75
C ALA A 55 -16.74 -0.17 20.10
N PRO A 56 -17.04 -0.99 21.12
CA PRO A 56 -16.20 -2.14 21.48
C PRO A 56 -16.43 -3.29 20.50
N ALA A 57 -15.99 -3.13 19.26
CA ALA A 57 -16.17 -4.11 18.20
C ALA A 57 -14.83 -4.60 17.70
N ASN A 58 -14.78 -5.84 17.22
CA ASN A 58 -13.57 -6.41 16.64
C ASN A 58 -13.46 -5.95 15.19
N ARG A 59 -12.68 -4.90 14.96
CA ARG A 59 -12.50 -4.28 13.65
C ARG A 59 -11.05 -4.32 13.23
N ALA A 60 -10.83 -4.23 11.91
CA ALA A 60 -9.51 -4.20 11.33
C ALA A 60 -9.47 -3.17 10.22
N PHE A 61 -8.26 -2.75 9.84
CA PHE A 61 -8.11 -1.80 8.74
C PHE A 61 -6.87 -2.09 7.91
N VAL A 62 -6.92 -1.63 6.67
CA VAL A 62 -5.79 -1.57 5.76
C VAL A 62 -5.78 -0.19 5.13
N HIS A 63 -4.63 0.45 5.13
CA HIS A 63 -4.46 1.77 4.53
C HIS A 63 -3.24 1.77 3.61
N ALA A 64 -3.46 1.99 2.32
CA ALA A 64 -2.40 1.99 1.32
C ALA A 64 -2.14 3.40 0.82
N GLN A 65 -0.86 3.76 0.73
CA GLN A 65 -0.41 5.03 0.17
C GLN A 65 0.56 4.77 -0.96
N LEU A 66 0.33 5.41 -2.11
CA LEU A 66 1.27 5.39 -3.21
C LEU A 66 1.84 6.78 -3.37
N ARG A 67 3.15 6.93 -3.14
CA ARG A 67 3.86 8.20 -3.26
C ARG A 67 4.64 8.22 -4.55
N LEU A 68 4.41 9.25 -5.36
CA LEU A 68 5.06 9.43 -6.65
C LEU A 68 5.88 10.71 -6.65
N LEU A 69 6.76 10.85 -7.64
CA LEU A 69 7.49 12.09 -7.83
C LEU A 69 6.50 13.23 -8.13
N SER A 70 6.86 14.43 -7.70
CA SER A 70 6.10 15.61 -8.04
C SER A 70 6.10 15.79 -9.56
N GLY A 71 5.02 16.34 -10.09
CA GLY A 71 4.87 16.53 -11.53
C GLY A 71 4.02 15.47 -12.21
N ARG A 72 3.67 14.38 -11.52
CA ARG A 72 2.70 13.42 -12.04
C ARG A 72 1.33 14.07 -12.15
N THR A 73 0.56 13.69 -13.17
CA THR A 73 -0.77 14.23 -13.34
C THR A 73 -1.74 13.61 -12.32
N PRO A 74 -2.79 14.35 -11.93
CA PRO A 74 -3.81 13.76 -11.05
C PRO A 74 -4.48 12.53 -11.64
N GLU A 75 -4.66 12.48 -12.94
CA GLU A 75 -5.24 11.34 -13.63
C GLU A 75 -4.37 10.10 -13.47
N ALA A 76 -3.06 10.26 -13.63
CA ALA A 76 -2.12 9.15 -13.46
C ALA A 76 -2.18 8.61 -12.04
N LYS A 77 -2.30 9.49 -11.04
CA LYS A 77 -2.40 9.06 -9.64
C LYS A 77 -3.69 8.30 -9.36
N LYS A 78 -4.78 8.65 -10.04
CA LYS A 78 -6.06 7.93 -9.89
C LYS A 78 -6.00 6.52 -10.42
N ASP A 79 -5.22 6.29 -11.45
CA ASP A 79 -5.08 4.96 -12.07
C ASP A 79 -4.29 4.00 -11.21
N LEU A 80 -3.63 4.52 -10.20
CA LEU A 80 -2.81 3.73 -9.29
C LEU A 80 -3.55 3.48 -7.98
#